data_3d1a21e111ede91545d3b2ff9157d9e4
#
_entry.id   3d1a21e111ede91545d3b2ff9157d9e4
#
_cell.length_a   1.000
_cell.length_b   1.000
_cell.length_c   1.000
_cell.angle_alpha   90.00
_cell.angle_beta   90.00
_cell.angle_gamma   90.00
#
_symmetry.space_group_name_H-M   'P 1'
#
loop_
_entity.id
_entity.type
_entity.pdbx_description
1 polymer ?
#
loop_
_entity_poly.entity_id
_entity_poly.type
_entity_poly.pdbx_seq_one_letter_code
_entity_poly.pdbx_strand_id
1 'polypeptide(L)'
;LIPLFVNGLKAVTNIPCPKDLALFGGNYPHVTLFRGYPNDFHQLDRIRCYPAGHASGGFALMALGFLGKTRKAQTTIASTACVLGWLVGFYKMGIGDHFLGHTAVTMLIAMIVILLVDRSLRLRST
;
A
#
# COMPACT_ATOMS: atom_id res chain seq x y z
N LEU A 1 2.27 -11.99 4.29
CA LEU A 1 2.39 -12.03 2.83
C LEU A 1 2.20 -10.65 2.19
N ILE A 2 1.09 -9.93 2.49
CA ILE A 2 0.78 -8.63 1.89
C ILE A 2 1.85 -7.58 2.18
N PRO A 3 2.27 -7.34 3.44
CA PRO A 3 3.35 -6.39 3.72
C PRO A 3 4.67 -6.76 3.05
N LEU A 4 4.96 -8.05 2.93
CA LEU A 4 6.16 -8.53 2.24
C LEU A 4 6.12 -8.21 0.75
N PHE A 5 4.99 -8.45 0.09
CA PHE A 5 4.78 -8.14 -1.31
C PHE A 5 4.85 -6.63 -1.58
N VAL A 6 4.20 -5.82 -0.74
CA VAL A 6 4.25 -4.36 -0.83
C VAL A 6 5.67 -3.83 -0.61
N ASN A 7 6.42 -4.38 0.34
CA ASN A 7 7.82 -3.99 0.55
C ASN A 7 8.73 -4.42 -0.61
N GLY A 8 8.47 -5.55 -1.25
CA GLY A 8 9.14 -5.94 -2.49
C GLY A 8 8.91 -4.94 -3.61
N LEU A 9 7.67 -4.49 -3.81
CA LEU A 9 7.36 -3.44 -4.77
C LEU A 9 8.04 -2.11 -4.43
N LYS A 10 8.11 -1.73 -3.15
CA LYS A 10 8.85 -0.53 -2.71
C LYS A 10 10.34 -0.60 -3.06
N ALA A 11 10.92 -1.79 -3.07
CA ALA A 11 12.34 -1.94 -3.39
C ALA A 11 12.63 -1.65 -4.87
N VAL A 12 11.68 -1.88 -5.77
CA VAL A 12 11.83 -1.63 -7.21
C VAL A 12 11.32 -0.28 -7.66
N THR A 13 10.37 0.32 -6.95
CA THR A 13 9.89 1.67 -7.24
C THR A 13 10.81 2.71 -6.61
N ASN A 14 11.12 3.79 -7.33
CA ASN A 14 11.99 4.87 -6.87
C ASN A 14 11.20 6.19 -6.88
N ILE A 15 10.03 6.19 -6.21
CA ILE A 15 9.10 7.32 -6.20
C ILE A 15 9.29 8.10 -4.90
N PRO A 16 9.48 9.44 -4.96
CA PRO A 16 9.65 10.28 -3.79
C PRO A 16 8.37 10.40 -2.96
N CYS A 17 8.54 10.62 -1.65
CA CYS A 17 7.44 10.97 -0.77
C CYS A 17 6.95 12.40 -1.06
N PRO A 18 5.69 12.76 -0.72
CA PRO A 18 5.24 14.14 -0.84
C PRO A 18 6.17 15.16 -0.19
N LYS A 19 6.64 14.89 1.02
CA LYS A 19 7.55 15.75 1.77
C LYS A 19 8.91 15.97 1.10
N ASP A 20 9.34 15.02 0.24
CA ASP A 20 10.63 15.10 -0.46
C ASP A 20 10.54 15.89 -1.77
N LEU A 21 9.33 16.21 -2.23
CA LEU A 21 9.13 16.94 -3.47
C LEU A 21 9.48 18.43 -3.33
N ALA A 22 10.11 18.99 -4.36
CA ALA A 22 10.41 20.42 -4.43
C ALA A 22 9.15 21.29 -4.27
N LEU A 23 7.99 20.80 -4.72
CA LEU A 23 6.69 21.48 -4.56
C LEU A 23 6.30 21.68 -3.08
N PHE A 24 6.78 20.84 -2.19
CA PHE A 24 6.48 20.87 -0.75
C PHE A 24 7.73 21.18 0.11
N GLY A 25 8.76 21.78 -0.51
CA GLY A 25 9.98 22.19 0.18
C GLY A 25 11.10 21.15 0.25
N GLY A 26 10.94 20.03 -0.44
CA GLY A 26 12.00 19.02 -0.63
C GLY A 26 12.90 19.33 -1.82
N ASN A 27 13.74 18.39 -2.19
CA ASN A 27 14.74 18.55 -3.27
C ASN A 27 14.49 17.65 -4.49
N TYR A 28 13.42 16.85 -4.48
CA TYR A 28 13.15 15.88 -5.53
C TYR A 28 12.10 16.38 -6.51
N PRO A 29 12.29 16.17 -7.83
CA PRO A 29 11.27 16.45 -8.83
C PRO A 29 10.14 15.43 -8.70
N HIS A 30 8.94 15.83 -9.14
CA HIS A 30 7.81 14.92 -9.20
C HIS A 30 8.02 13.88 -10.31
N VAL A 31 8.02 12.61 -9.93
CA VAL A 31 8.10 11.46 -10.85
C VAL A 31 6.94 10.50 -10.61
N THR A 32 6.58 9.74 -11.65
CA THR A 32 5.52 8.73 -11.60
C THR A 32 6.09 7.36 -11.92
N LEU A 33 5.28 6.31 -11.80
CA LEU A 33 5.68 4.93 -12.15
C LEU A 33 6.21 4.79 -13.58
N PHE A 34 5.71 5.62 -14.49
CA PHE A 34 6.03 5.57 -15.93
C PHE A 34 6.98 6.67 -16.40
N ARG A 35 7.33 7.60 -15.52
CA ARG A 35 8.29 8.69 -15.78
C ARG A 35 9.37 8.67 -14.70
N GLY A 36 10.59 8.38 -15.13
CA GLY A 36 11.77 8.46 -14.29
C GLY A 36 12.21 9.90 -13.98
N TYR A 37 13.29 10.03 -13.26
CA TYR A 37 13.93 11.32 -12.99
C TYR A 37 14.48 11.95 -14.27
N PRO A 38 14.50 13.29 -14.38
CA PRO A 38 15.17 14.00 -15.47
C PRO A 38 16.65 13.62 -15.55
N ASN A 39 17.22 13.61 -16.75
CA ASN A 39 18.62 13.23 -16.98
C ASN A 39 19.64 14.14 -16.28
N ASP A 40 19.25 15.37 -15.97
CA ASP A 40 20.05 16.38 -15.27
C ASP A 40 19.91 16.29 -13.73
N PHE A 41 19.06 15.41 -13.23
CA PHE A 41 18.84 15.22 -11.79
C PHE A 41 19.76 14.13 -11.23
N HIS A 42 20.68 14.54 -10.35
CA HIS A 42 21.54 13.61 -9.61
C HIS A 42 20.88 13.20 -8.30
N GLN A 43 20.36 11.97 -8.27
CA GLN A 43 19.76 11.39 -7.08
C GLN A 43 20.87 10.96 -6.11
N LEU A 44 20.88 11.51 -4.89
CA LEU A 44 21.82 11.12 -3.85
C LEU A 44 21.46 9.76 -3.25
N ASP A 45 20.16 9.58 -2.88
CA ASP A 45 19.66 8.37 -2.26
C ASP A 45 18.38 7.90 -2.97
N ARG A 46 18.24 6.58 -3.08
CA ARG A 46 17.05 5.96 -3.65
C ARG A 46 15.88 6.04 -2.67
N ILE A 47 14.79 6.67 -3.08
CA ILE A 47 13.59 6.82 -2.26
C ILE A 47 12.60 5.67 -2.53
N ARG A 48 11.92 5.21 -1.46
CA ARG A 48 11.04 4.04 -1.48
C ARG A 48 9.69 4.37 -0.86
N CYS A 49 8.96 5.32 -1.44
CA CYS A 49 7.69 5.77 -0.89
C CYS A 49 6.45 5.08 -1.47
N TYR A 50 6.54 4.48 -2.60
CA TYR A 50 5.42 3.81 -3.26
C TYR A 50 5.63 2.29 -3.31
N PRO A 51 4.59 1.47 -3.04
CA PRO A 51 3.30 1.78 -2.43
C PRO A 51 3.36 2.04 -0.91
N ALA A 52 2.20 2.32 -0.26
CA ALA A 52 2.12 2.67 1.15
C ALA A 52 2.31 1.44 2.07
N GLY A 53 3.55 1.21 2.52
CA GLY A 53 3.90 0.03 3.34
C GLY A 53 3.19 -0.04 4.69
N HIS A 54 3.05 1.08 5.39
CA HIS A 54 2.43 1.10 6.73
C HIS A 54 0.94 0.73 6.67
N ALA A 55 0.19 1.22 5.69
CA ALA A 55 -1.21 0.89 5.51
C ALA A 55 -1.42 -0.59 5.13
N SER A 56 -0.42 -1.25 4.54
CA SER A 56 -0.52 -2.66 4.11
C SER A 56 -0.75 -3.61 5.29
N GLY A 57 -0.25 -3.29 6.48
CA GLY A 57 -0.52 -4.06 7.70
C GLY A 57 -2.01 -4.04 8.07
N GLY A 58 -2.63 -2.86 8.09
CA GLY A 58 -4.06 -2.70 8.34
C GLY A 58 -4.91 -3.43 7.31
N PHE A 59 -4.62 -3.24 6.03
CA PHE A 59 -5.35 -3.92 4.96
C PHE A 59 -5.14 -5.45 4.95
N ALA A 60 -3.98 -5.94 5.39
CA ALA A 60 -3.74 -7.38 5.53
C ALA A 60 -4.69 -8.05 6.53
N LEU A 61 -5.13 -7.31 7.57
CA LEU A 61 -6.08 -7.81 8.56
C LEU A 61 -7.47 -8.12 7.95
N MET A 62 -7.79 -7.60 6.76
CA MET A 62 -9.04 -7.96 6.06
C MET A 62 -9.15 -9.47 5.81
N ALA A 63 -8.02 -10.17 5.71
CA ALA A 63 -7.99 -11.63 5.58
C ALA A 63 -8.63 -12.35 6.77
N LEU A 64 -8.63 -11.74 7.97
CA LEU A 64 -9.30 -12.28 9.16
C LEU A 64 -10.82 -12.38 8.97
N GLY A 65 -11.39 -11.67 8.01
CA GLY A 65 -12.80 -11.81 7.63
C GLY A 65 -13.19 -13.24 7.31
N PHE A 66 -12.29 -14.05 6.73
CA PHE A 66 -12.56 -15.45 6.42
C PHE A 66 -12.74 -16.34 7.68
N LEU A 67 -12.30 -15.88 8.84
CA LEU A 67 -12.52 -16.59 10.12
C LEU A 67 -13.94 -16.39 10.68
N GLY A 68 -14.68 -15.44 10.13
CA GLY A 68 -16.07 -15.18 10.54
C GLY A 68 -16.99 -16.36 10.21
N LYS A 69 -17.77 -16.83 11.20
CA LYS A 69 -18.71 -17.95 11.02
C LYS A 69 -19.94 -17.59 10.20
N THR A 70 -20.29 -16.33 10.10
CA THR A 70 -21.45 -15.82 9.36
C THR A 70 -21.00 -14.76 8.36
N ARG A 71 -21.77 -14.57 7.29
CA ARG A 71 -21.52 -13.48 6.32
C ARG A 71 -21.42 -12.11 6.99
N LYS A 72 -22.28 -11.85 7.97
CA LYS A 72 -22.26 -10.59 8.73
C LYS A 72 -20.94 -10.43 9.48
N ALA A 73 -20.49 -11.46 10.19
CA ALA A 73 -19.20 -11.42 10.90
C ALA A 73 -18.03 -11.22 9.93
N GLN A 74 -18.00 -11.94 8.81
CA GLN A 74 -16.98 -11.80 7.78
C GLN A 74 -16.87 -10.36 7.27
N THR A 75 -18.02 -9.77 6.90
CA THR A 75 -18.09 -8.40 6.39
C THR A 75 -17.67 -7.38 7.46
N THR A 76 -18.13 -7.55 8.69
CA THR A 76 -17.79 -6.64 9.79
C THR A 76 -16.29 -6.65 10.06
N ILE A 77 -15.67 -7.82 10.17
CA ILE A 77 -14.22 -7.95 10.42
C ILE A 77 -13.43 -7.31 9.26
N ALA A 78 -13.77 -7.64 8.01
CA ALA A 78 -13.08 -7.10 6.85
C ALA A 78 -13.24 -5.58 6.73
N SER A 79 -14.43 -5.04 6.97
CA SER A 79 -14.70 -3.61 6.94
C SER A 79 -13.95 -2.86 8.05
N THR A 80 -13.92 -3.39 9.27
CA THR A 80 -13.16 -2.81 10.37
C THR A 80 -11.67 -2.77 10.05
N ALA A 81 -11.11 -3.85 9.51
CA ALA A 81 -9.71 -3.90 9.09
C ALA A 81 -9.42 -2.91 7.96
N CYS A 82 -10.33 -2.77 7.00
CA CYS A 82 -10.21 -1.77 5.92
C CYS A 82 -10.16 -0.35 6.50
N VAL A 83 -11.05 -0.01 7.43
CA VAL A 83 -11.05 1.29 8.12
C VAL A 83 -9.72 1.53 8.85
N LEU A 84 -9.20 0.54 9.56
CA LEU A 84 -7.89 0.65 10.22
C LEU A 84 -6.76 0.91 9.22
N GLY A 85 -6.75 0.21 8.07
CA GLY A 85 -5.79 0.46 7.01
C GLY A 85 -5.85 1.90 6.49
N TRP A 86 -7.05 2.44 6.30
CA TRP A 86 -7.26 3.83 5.89
C TRP A 86 -6.88 4.84 6.96
N LEU A 87 -7.16 4.59 8.24
CA LEU A 87 -6.73 5.47 9.34
C LEU A 87 -5.21 5.61 9.37
N VAL A 88 -4.48 4.50 9.24
CA VAL A 88 -3.02 4.54 9.14
C VAL A 88 -2.58 5.28 7.86
N GLY A 89 -3.27 5.05 6.75
CA GLY A 89 -3.00 5.75 5.48
C GLY A 89 -3.20 7.26 5.61
N PHE A 90 -4.31 7.72 6.18
CA PHE A 90 -4.58 9.14 6.40
C PHE A 90 -3.57 9.79 7.34
N TYR A 91 -3.21 9.11 8.43
CA TYR A 91 -2.14 9.58 9.30
C TYR A 91 -0.83 9.80 8.52
N LYS A 92 -0.44 8.84 7.70
CA LYS A 92 0.77 8.93 6.88
C LYS A 92 0.70 9.99 5.78
N MET A 93 -0.47 10.25 5.24
CA MET A 93 -0.69 11.39 4.34
C MET A 93 -0.56 12.73 5.07
N GLY A 94 -1.10 12.83 6.30
CA GLY A 94 -1.01 14.05 7.10
C GLY A 94 0.42 14.48 7.44
N ILE A 95 1.34 13.51 7.60
CA ILE A 95 2.76 13.80 7.85
C ILE A 95 3.61 13.87 6.57
N GLY A 96 3.00 13.80 5.39
CA GLY A 96 3.69 13.92 4.10
C GLY A 96 4.45 12.69 3.63
N ASP A 97 4.21 11.51 4.22
CA ASP A 97 4.89 10.26 3.84
C ASP A 97 4.29 9.63 2.59
N HIS A 98 2.99 9.77 2.34
CA HIS A 98 2.30 9.14 1.22
C HIS A 98 1.25 10.04 0.56
N PHE A 99 1.01 9.83 -0.73
CA PHE A 99 -0.17 10.35 -1.43
C PHE A 99 -1.38 9.42 -1.24
N LEU A 100 -2.57 9.95 -1.47
CA LEU A 100 -3.82 9.17 -1.49
C LEU A 100 -3.71 7.95 -2.41
N GLY A 101 -3.16 8.14 -3.60
CA GLY A 101 -2.95 7.06 -4.58
C GLY A 101 -2.07 5.92 -4.04
N HIS A 102 -1.05 6.22 -3.22
CA HIS A 102 -0.18 5.20 -2.62
C HIS A 102 -0.97 4.26 -1.69
N THR A 103 -1.85 4.83 -0.86
CA THR A 103 -2.70 4.07 0.06
C THR A 103 -3.78 3.29 -0.69
N ALA A 104 -4.43 3.90 -1.69
CA ALA A 104 -5.46 3.26 -2.50
C ALA A 104 -4.90 2.04 -3.27
N VAL A 105 -3.73 2.18 -3.89
CA VAL A 105 -3.07 1.06 -4.58
C VAL A 105 -2.69 -0.05 -3.59
N THR A 106 -2.21 0.29 -2.40
CA THR A 106 -1.90 -0.71 -1.37
C THR A 106 -3.15 -1.48 -0.95
N MET A 107 -4.30 -0.81 -0.81
CA MET A 107 -5.59 -1.47 -0.53
C MET A 107 -5.97 -2.44 -1.65
N LEU A 108 -5.89 -2.01 -2.92
CA LEU A 108 -6.21 -2.87 -4.07
C LEU A 108 -5.28 -4.09 -4.13
N ILE A 109 -3.99 -3.92 -3.92
CA ILE A 109 -3.02 -5.03 -3.84
C ILE A 109 -3.43 -6.00 -2.74
N ALA A 110 -3.76 -5.50 -1.55
CA ALA A 110 -4.18 -6.34 -0.43
C ALA A 110 -5.44 -7.16 -0.79
N MET A 111 -6.45 -6.54 -1.37
CA MET A 111 -7.69 -7.21 -1.82
C MET A 111 -7.38 -8.30 -2.85
N ILE A 112 -6.58 -8.01 -3.86
CA ILE A 112 -6.21 -8.99 -4.91
C ILE A 112 -5.48 -10.18 -4.29
N VAL A 113 -4.47 -9.93 -3.45
CA VAL A 113 -3.71 -11.00 -2.81
C VAL A 113 -4.59 -11.88 -1.92
N ILE A 114 -5.48 -11.27 -1.12
CA ILE A 114 -6.43 -11.99 -0.26
C ILE A 114 -7.33 -12.89 -1.10
N LEU A 115 -7.91 -12.37 -2.18
CA LEU A 115 -8.81 -13.14 -3.05
C LEU A 115 -8.08 -14.28 -3.77
N LEU A 116 -6.85 -14.05 -4.23
CA LEU A 116 -6.05 -15.08 -4.89
C LEU A 116 -5.67 -16.21 -3.91
N VAL A 117 -5.32 -15.88 -2.68
CA VAL A 117 -5.02 -16.87 -1.64
C VAL A 117 -6.26 -17.67 -1.28
N ASP A 118 -7.40 -17.01 -1.05
CA ASP A 118 -8.68 -17.70 -0.76
C ASP A 118 -9.04 -18.66 -1.89
N ARG A 119 -8.99 -18.22 -3.14
CA ARG A 119 -9.27 -19.07 -4.31
C ARG A 119 -8.32 -20.26 -4.38
N SER A 120 -7.02 -20.05 -4.14
CA SER A 120 -6.02 -21.13 -4.19
C SER A 120 -6.26 -22.18 -3.11
N LEU A 121 -6.67 -21.76 -1.90
CA LEU A 121 -6.98 -22.66 -0.80
C LEU A 121 -8.24 -23.49 -1.09
N ARG A 122 -9.28 -22.87 -1.66
CA ARG A 122 -10.53 -23.59 -2.05
C ARG A 122 -10.27 -24.64 -3.12
N LEU A 123 -9.41 -24.33 -4.11
CA LEU A 123 -9.07 -25.30 -5.17
C LEU A 123 -8.25 -26.49 -4.65
N ARG A 124 -7.55 -26.35 -3.53
CA ARG A 124 -6.80 -27.45 -2.91
C ARG A 124 -7.67 -28.34 -2.00
N SER A 125 -8.82 -27.86 -1.58
CA SER A 125 -9.74 -28.57 -0.69
C SER A 125 -10.80 -29.39 -1.45
N THR A 126 -10.84 -29.30 -2.76
CA THR A 126 -11.67 -30.13 -3.68
C THR A 126 -10.83 -31.22 -4.33
#